data_fe17f7a7c6426b44b2b351c81ee61c9e
#
_entry.id   fe17f7a7c6426b44b2b351c81ee61c9e
#
_cell.length_a   1.000
_cell.length_b   1.000
_cell.length_c   1.000
_cell.angle_alpha   90.00
_cell.angle_beta   90.00
_cell.angle_gamma   90.00
#
_symmetry.space_group_name_H-M   'P 1'
#
loop_
_entity.id
_entity.type
_entity.pdbx_description
1 polymer ?
#
loop_
_entity_poly.entity_id
_entity_poly.type
_entity_poly.pdbx_seq_one_letter_code
_entity_poly.pdbx_strand_id
1 'polypeptide(L)'
;ELDSYLIEITRDILAYKDTDGEPIVEKILDTAGQKGTGKWTGIAALDEGVPLTLIGEAVFARCLSAMKAERVEAAKEYARTIPAFTGNKAEMVEAIRQALYASKIISYAQGYTLMRTAAKTYGWNLNYGGIALMWRGGCIIRSVFLGKIKEAYDKDPELSNLLLDPYFKEAMQKLIPAWRKVASSAVSYGVPAPAMTAALSYFDGYTTDRLPANLLQAQRDYFGAHTYERLDSPREQ
;
A
#
# COMPACT_ATOMS: atom_id res chain seq x y z
N GLU A 1 -11.08 -13.39 3.66
CA GLU A 1 -10.32 -12.41 2.87
C GLU A 1 -9.16 -11.77 3.66
N LEU A 2 -9.42 -11.29 4.88
CA LEU A 2 -8.42 -10.66 5.75
C LEU A 2 -7.74 -11.63 6.73
N ASP A 3 -8.15 -12.88 6.77
CA ASP A 3 -7.56 -13.87 7.67
C ASP A 3 -6.06 -13.99 7.39
N SER A 4 -5.28 -13.55 8.37
CA SER A 4 -3.83 -13.50 8.32
C SER A 4 -3.26 -13.44 9.74
N TYR A 5 -2.02 -13.84 9.90
CA TYR A 5 -1.33 -13.77 11.19
C TYR A 5 -1.35 -12.36 11.81
N LEU A 6 -1.10 -11.33 11.01
CA LEU A 6 -1.09 -9.94 11.52
C LEU A 6 -2.47 -9.47 11.97
N ILE A 7 -3.55 -9.85 11.29
CA ILE A 7 -4.92 -9.53 11.74
C ILE A 7 -5.26 -10.29 13.02
N GLU A 8 -4.88 -11.56 13.10
CA GLU A 8 -5.07 -12.38 14.30
C GLU A 8 -4.41 -11.75 15.53
N ILE A 9 -3.12 -11.46 15.45
CA ILE A 9 -2.41 -10.85 16.59
C ILE A 9 -2.89 -9.41 16.88
N THR A 10 -3.33 -8.65 15.87
CA THR A 10 -3.92 -7.32 16.09
C THR A 10 -5.17 -7.42 16.95
N ARG A 11 -6.07 -8.38 16.64
CA ARG A 11 -7.26 -8.66 17.46
C ARG A 11 -6.87 -8.97 18.91
N ASP A 12 -5.88 -9.84 19.10
CA ASP A 12 -5.47 -10.29 20.43
C ASP A 12 -4.79 -9.15 21.22
N ILE A 13 -3.97 -8.34 20.57
CA ILE A 13 -3.34 -7.15 21.17
C ILE A 13 -4.39 -6.14 21.61
N LEU A 14 -5.37 -5.84 20.76
CA LEU A 14 -6.43 -4.87 21.08
C LEU A 14 -7.37 -5.37 22.19
N ALA A 15 -7.50 -6.67 22.36
CA ALA A 15 -8.28 -7.28 23.42
C ALA A 15 -7.53 -7.39 24.76
N TYR A 16 -6.19 -7.31 24.72
CA TYR A 16 -5.36 -7.50 25.92
C TYR A 16 -5.42 -6.31 26.85
N LYS A 17 -5.71 -6.60 28.12
CA LYS A 17 -5.79 -5.60 29.19
C LYS A 17 -4.62 -5.75 30.15
N ASP A 18 -4.12 -4.63 30.61
CA ASP A 18 -3.12 -4.56 31.66
C ASP A 18 -3.72 -4.90 33.05
N THR A 19 -2.88 -4.98 34.06
CA THR A 19 -3.27 -5.33 35.45
C THR A 19 -4.29 -4.37 36.07
N ASP A 20 -4.40 -3.14 35.57
CA ASP A 20 -5.42 -2.16 36.00
C ASP A 20 -6.73 -2.23 35.20
N GLY A 21 -6.84 -3.17 34.24
CA GLY A 21 -8.03 -3.37 33.43
C GLY A 21 -8.11 -2.51 32.16
N GLU A 22 -7.15 -1.61 31.94
CA GLU A 22 -7.07 -0.76 30.75
C GLU A 22 -6.38 -1.48 29.59
N PRO A 23 -6.71 -1.15 28.31
CA PRO A 23 -6.02 -1.72 27.16
C PRO A 23 -4.51 -1.41 27.17
N ILE A 24 -3.66 -2.44 27.11
CA ILE A 24 -2.22 -2.26 27.14
C ILE A 24 -1.73 -1.41 25.96
N VAL A 25 -2.38 -1.47 24.80
CA VAL A 25 -1.97 -0.72 23.60
C VAL A 25 -1.96 0.79 23.85
N GLU A 26 -2.83 1.31 24.71
CA GLU A 26 -2.90 2.74 25.06
C GLU A 26 -1.69 3.20 25.92
N LYS A 27 -0.95 2.27 26.49
CA LYS A 27 0.22 2.54 27.33
C LYS A 27 1.55 2.33 26.61
N ILE A 28 1.52 1.80 25.40
CA ILE A 28 2.71 1.55 24.61
C ILE A 28 3.17 2.84 23.94
N LEU A 29 4.45 3.16 24.04
CA LEU A 29 5.04 4.32 23.37
C LEU A 29 4.89 4.17 21.85
N ASP A 30 4.27 5.15 21.21
CA ASP A 30 3.95 5.19 19.78
C ASP A 30 5.13 5.57 18.88
N THR A 31 6.26 4.88 19.07
CA THR A 31 7.45 5.01 18.21
C THR A 31 7.82 3.65 17.62
N ALA A 32 8.07 3.60 16.33
CA ALA A 32 8.47 2.39 15.64
C ALA A 32 9.64 2.67 14.69
N GLY A 33 10.82 2.17 15.00
CA GLY A 33 11.95 2.23 14.09
C GLY A 33 11.80 1.28 12.91
N GLN A 34 12.61 1.46 11.88
CA GLN A 34 12.73 0.55 10.75
C GLN A 34 14.20 0.15 10.57
N LYS A 35 14.48 -1.11 10.21
CA LYS A 35 15.87 -1.59 10.12
C LYS A 35 16.21 -2.25 8.79
N GLY A 36 15.33 -3.02 8.19
CA GLY A 36 15.75 -4.01 7.24
C GLY A 36 14.90 -4.08 5.98
N THR A 37 14.08 -5.10 5.88
CA THR A 37 13.47 -5.52 4.61
C THR A 37 12.61 -4.46 3.94
N GLY A 38 11.84 -3.66 4.69
CA GLY A 38 11.06 -2.57 4.13
C GLY A 38 11.93 -1.49 3.49
N LYS A 39 13.02 -1.10 4.15
CA LYS A 39 14.02 -0.17 3.62
C LYS A 39 14.65 -0.72 2.33
N TRP A 40 15.12 -1.96 2.36
CA TRP A 40 15.78 -2.58 1.20
C TRP A 40 14.81 -2.72 0.03
N THR A 41 13.56 -3.08 0.31
CA THR A 41 12.51 -3.15 -0.71
C THR A 41 12.27 -1.79 -1.37
N GLY A 42 12.23 -0.71 -0.57
CA GLY A 42 12.08 0.65 -1.08
C GLY A 42 13.27 1.09 -1.95
N ILE A 43 14.51 0.80 -1.53
CA ILE A 43 15.72 1.08 -2.30
C ILE A 43 15.69 0.31 -3.63
N ALA A 44 15.44 -1.00 -3.58
CA ALA A 44 15.34 -1.81 -4.79
C ALA A 44 14.27 -1.31 -5.76
N ALA A 45 13.13 -0.88 -5.23
CA ALA A 45 12.06 -0.32 -6.07
C ALA A 45 12.48 0.97 -6.77
N LEU A 46 13.22 1.85 -6.10
CA LEU A 46 13.76 3.07 -6.70
C LEU A 46 14.83 2.75 -7.77
N ASP A 47 15.72 1.81 -7.49
CA ASP A 47 16.74 1.36 -8.43
C ASP A 47 16.13 0.74 -9.69
N GLU A 48 15.06 -0.03 -9.54
CA GLU A 48 14.34 -0.71 -10.63
C GLU A 48 13.25 0.17 -11.28
N GLY A 49 12.98 1.38 -10.77
CA GLY A 49 11.93 2.27 -11.28
C GLY A 49 10.52 1.76 -11.06
N VAL A 50 10.27 1.01 -9.99
CA VAL A 50 8.97 0.43 -9.66
C VAL A 50 8.22 1.31 -8.65
N PRO A 51 6.94 1.66 -8.90
CA PRO A 51 6.15 2.50 -7.99
C PRO A 51 5.67 1.70 -6.77
N LEU A 52 6.53 1.53 -5.77
CA LEU A 52 6.28 0.79 -4.52
C LEU A 52 5.70 1.72 -3.43
N THR A 53 4.65 2.45 -3.75
CA THR A 53 4.18 3.57 -2.92
C THR A 53 3.61 3.14 -1.58
N LEU A 54 2.77 2.10 -1.52
CA LEU A 54 2.17 1.64 -0.26
C LEU A 54 3.23 1.15 0.73
N ILE A 55 4.13 0.29 0.27
CA ILE A 55 5.19 -0.27 1.12
C ILE A 55 6.16 0.83 1.55
N GLY A 56 6.50 1.75 0.65
CA GLY A 56 7.30 2.94 0.94
C GLY A 56 6.68 3.80 2.03
N GLU A 57 5.39 4.12 1.91
CA GLU A 57 4.66 4.90 2.92
C GLU A 57 4.60 4.20 4.27
N ALA A 58 4.48 2.88 4.31
CA ALA A 58 4.53 2.14 5.57
C ALA A 58 5.89 2.29 6.27
N VAL A 59 6.99 2.33 5.51
CA VAL A 59 8.34 2.60 6.04
C VAL A 59 8.45 4.04 6.54
N PHE A 60 8.02 5.02 5.74
CA PHE A 60 8.09 6.44 6.13
C PHE A 60 7.20 6.77 7.31
N ALA A 61 6.03 6.16 7.43
CA ALA A 61 5.17 6.31 8.61
C ALA A 61 5.88 5.86 9.90
N ARG A 62 6.67 4.78 9.85
CA ARG A 62 7.51 4.36 10.98
C ARG A 62 8.63 5.36 11.26
N CYS A 63 9.29 5.89 10.23
CA CYS A 63 10.30 6.94 10.40
C CYS A 63 9.69 8.19 11.08
N LEU A 64 8.51 8.63 10.62
CA LEU A 64 7.79 9.75 11.22
C LEU A 64 7.41 9.46 12.69
N SER A 65 6.97 8.25 13.00
CA SER A 65 6.63 7.87 14.38
C SER A 65 7.80 8.01 15.32
N ALA A 66 9.03 7.76 14.88
CA ALA A 66 10.25 7.84 15.67
C ALA A 66 10.62 9.27 16.08
N MET A 67 10.07 10.29 15.43
CA MET A 67 10.28 11.72 15.76
C MET A 67 9.38 12.18 16.92
N LYS A 68 9.25 11.37 17.98
CA LYS A 68 8.25 11.58 19.05
C LYS A 68 8.34 12.93 19.72
N ALA A 69 9.51 13.36 20.12
CA ALA A 69 9.69 14.64 20.82
C ALA A 69 9.26 15.82 19.93
N GLU A 70 9.69 15.84 18.69
CA GLU A 70 9.33 16.87 17.70
C GLU A 70 7.82 16.86 17.40
N ARG A 71 7.20 15.66 17.25
CA ARG A 71 5.76 15.54 17.06
C ARG A 71 4.95 16.08 18.23
N VAL A 72 5.42 15.89 19.46
CA VAL A 72 4.76 16.41 20.66
C VAL A 72 4.78 17.95 20.68
N GLU A 73 5.91 18.58 20.33
CA GLU A 73 5.99 20.03 20.24
C GLU A 73 5.10 20.56 19.10
N ALA A 74 5.16 19.96 17.92
CA ALA A 74 4.30 20.34 16.80
C ALA A 74 2.81 20.21 17.14
N ALA A 75 2.41 19.18 17.89
CA ALA A 75 1.03 18.97 18.29
C ALA A 75 0.51 20.08 19.24
N LYS A 76 1.39 20.71 20.03
CA LYS A 76 1.03 21.88 20.86
C LYS A 76 0.79 23.12 20.00
N GLU A 77 1.62 23.34 19.00
CA GLU A 77 1.50 24.49 18.08
C GLU A 77 0.30 24.38 17.14
N TYR A 78 0.03 23.18 16.65
CA TYR A 78 -1.06 22.89 15.71
C TYR A 78 -2.21 22.14 16.41
N ALA A 79 -2.70 22.63 17.54
CA ALA A 79 -3.81 22.01 18.26
C ALA A 79 -4.98 21.70 17.32
N ARG A 80 -5.25 20.42 17.10
CA ARG A 80 -6.29 19.96 16.17
C ARG A 80 -7.53 19.52 16.95
N THR A 81 -8.68 20.03 16.51
CA THR A 81 -9.97 19.44 16.93
C THR A 81 -10.34 18.35 15.95
N ILE A 82 -10.36 17.11 16.42
CA ILE A 82 -10.84 15.98 15.62
C ILE A 82 -12.36 15.93 15.79
N PRO A 83 -13.15 16.09 14.69
CA PRO A 83 -14.60 16.00 14.79
C PRO A 83 -15.04 14.63 15.28
N ALA A 84 -16.09 14.59 16.10
CA ALA A 84 -16.69 13.30 16.49
C ALA A 84 -17.31 12.62 15.27
N PHE A 85 -17.12 11.31 15.15
CA PHE A 85 -17.79 10.55 14.11
C PHE A 85 -19.28 10.43 14.40
N THR A 86 -20.10 10.93 13.48
CA THR A 86 -21.57 10.96 13.60
C THR A 86 -22.30 9.96 12.70
N GLY A 87 -21.55 9.19 11.92
CA GLY A 87 -22.12 8.20 10.99
C GLY A 87 -22.46 6.85 11.63
N ASN A 88 -22.98 5.93 10.83
CA ASN A 88 -23.23 4.57 11.27
C ASN A 88 -21.91 3.81 11.48
N LYS A 89 -21.63 3.44 12.71
CA LYS A 89 -20.38 2.77 13.11
C LYS A 89 -20.21 1.41 12.43
N ALA A 90 -21.28 0.62 12.33
CA ALA A 90 -21.21 -0.70 11.72
C ALA A 90 -20.90 -0.62 10.21
N GLU A 91 -21.52 0.32 9.51
CA GLU A 91 -21.22 0.59 8.09
C GLU A 91 -19.80 1.07 7.89
N MET A 92 -19.27 1.92 8.77
CA MET A 92 -17.90 2.39 8.67
C MET A 92 -16.90 1.25 8.93
N VAL A 93 -17.14 0.40 9.90
CA VAL A 93 -16.31 -0.79 10.17
C VAL A 93 -16.28 -1.71 8.95
N GLU A 94 -17.42 -1.95 8.31
CA GLU A 94 -17.49 -2.76 7.09
C GLU A 94 -16.76 -2.07 5.93
N ALA A 95 -16.88 -0.76 5.77
CA ALA A 95 -16.13 -0.01 4.76
C ALA A 95 -14.62 -0.09 5.01
N ILE A 96 -14.17 -0.01 6.26
CA ILE A 96 -12.75 -0.17 6.63
C ILE A 96 -12.25 -1.58 6.28
N ARG A 97 -13.05 -2.62 6.53
CA ARG A 97 -12.71 -3.99 6.12
C ARG A 97 -12.45 -4.07 4.61
N GLN A 98 -13.35 -3.49 3.83
CA GLN A 98 -13.23 -3.47 2.37
C GLN A 98 -12.02 -2.64 1.91
N ALA A 99 -11.80 -1.47 2.49
CA ALA A 99 -10.65 -0.62 2.18
C ALA A 99 -9.31 -1.30 2.52
N LEU A 100 -9.26 -2.02 3.65
CA LEU A 100 -8.08 -2.79 4.05
C LEU A 100 -7.80 -3.93 3.06
N TYR A 101 -8.85 -4.61 2.59
CA TYR A 101 -8.69 -5.67 1.60
C TYR A 101 -8.20 -5.14 0.25
N ALA A 102 -8.75 -4.02 -0.23
CA ALA A 102 -8.27 -3.34 -1.44
C ALA A 102 -6.79 -2.95 -1.30
N SER A 103 -6.42 -2.33 -0.18
CA SER A 103 -5.03 -1.93 0.09
C SER A 103 -4.09 -3.15 0.17
N LYS A 104 -4.56 -4.26 0.73
CA LYS A 104 -3.82 -5.52 0.77
C LYS A 104 -3.53 -6.05 -0.64
N ILE A 105 -4.52 -6.04 -1.53
CA ILE A 105 -4.33 -6.41 -2.95
C ILE A 105 -3.24 -5.53 -3.59
N ILE A 106 -3.29 -4.22 -3.39
CA ILE A 106 -2.28 -3.31 -3.92
C ILE A 106 -0.89 -3.62 -3.36
N SER A 107 -0.75 -3.89 -2.06
CA SER A 107 0.55 -4.19 -1.48
C SER A 107 1.23 -5.37 -2.14
N TYR A 108 0.49 -6.44 -2.41
CA TYR A 108 1.02 -7.61 -3.13
C TYR A 108 1.23 -7.32 -4.62
N ALA A 109 0.32 -6.59 -5.27
CA ALA A 109 0.50 -6.19 -6.67
C ALA A 109 1.81 -5.42 -6.86
N GLN A 110 2.13 -4.47 -5.99
CA GLN A 110 3.39 -3.72 -6.02
C GLN A 110 4.60 -4.64 -5.76
N GLY A 111 4.54 -5.51 -4.77
CA GLY A 111 5.62 -6.43 -4.45
C GLY A 111 5.93 -7.42 -5.57
N TYR A 112 4.90 -7.99 -6.20
CA TYR A 112 5.07 -8.89 -7.35
C TYR A 112 5.57 -8.15 -8.59
N THR A 113 5.15 -6.91 -8.82
CA THR A 113 5.71 -6.07 -9.88
C THR A 113 7.20 -5.84 -9.67
N LEU A 114 7.64 -5.55 -8.44
CA LEU A 114 9.06 -5.41 -8.13
C LEU A 114 9.84 -6.70 -8.39
N MET A 115 9.33 -7.85 -7.93
CA MET A 115 9.98 -9.14 -8.19
C MET A 115 10.09 -9.44 -9.68
N ARG A 116 9.06 -9.16 -10.48
CA ARG A 116 9.10 -9.34 -11.93
C ARG A 116 10.15 -8.44 -12.59
N THR A 117 10.18 -7.16 -12.21
CA THR A 117 11.17 -6.21 -12.76
C THR A 117 12.59 -6.65 -12.42
N ALA A 118 12.85 -6.96 -11.15
CA ALA A 118 14.15 -7.46 -10.71
C ALA A 118 14.53 -8.79 -11.38
N ALA A 119 13.59 -9.73 -11.53
CA ALA A 119 13.84 -10.98 -12.24
C ALA A 119 14.29 -10.75 -13.69
N LYS A 120 13.69 -9.77 -14.36
CA LYS A 120 14.08 -9.38 -15.72
C LYS A 120 15.46 -8.74 -15.75
N THR A 121 15.74 -7.82 -14.81
CA THR A 121 17.04 -7.13 -14.70
C THR A 121 18.18 -8.10 -14.40
N TYR A 122 17.97 -9.05 -13.48
CA TYR A 122 19.02 -9.96 -13.03
C TYR A 122 18.98 -11.35 -13.68
N GLY A 123 18.08 -11.59 -14.63
CA GLY A 123 17.96 -12.86 -15.32
C GLY A 123 17.47 -14.01 -14.45
N TRP A 124 16.62 -13.75 -13.44
CA TRP A 124 16.07 -14.77 -12.56
C TRP A 124 14.84 -15.42 -13.17
N ASN A 125 14.74 -16.73 -13.01
CA ASN A 125 13.54 -17.49 -13.35
C ASN A 125 12.74 -17.76 -12.06
N LEU A 126 11.75 -16.89 -11.75
CA LEU A 126 10.98 -16.95 -10.53
C LEU A 126 9.65 -17.70 -10.74
N ASN A 127 9.35 -18.62 -9.83
CA ASN A 127 8.03 -19.25 -9.73
C ASN A 127 7.14 -18.41 -8.80
N TYR A 128 6.41 -17.45 -9.34
CA TYR A 128 5.59 -16.51 -8.56
C TYR A 128 4.49 -17.21 -7.74
N GLY A 129 3.82 -18.19 -8.29
CA GLY A 129 2.85 -19.00 -7.57
C GLY A 129 3.48 -19.78 -6.43
N GLY A 130 4.66 -20.37 -6.66
CA GLY A 130 5.45 -21.06 -5.64
C GLY A 130 5.89 -20.13 -4.50
N ILE A 131 6.29 -18.90 -4.83
CA ILE A 131 6.63 -17.87 -3.84
C ILE A 131 5.42 -17.57 -2.94
N ALA A 132 4.23 -17.40 -3.50
CA ALA A 132 3.00 -17.20 -2.72
C ALA A 132 2.74 -18.35 -1.75
N LEU A 133 2.92 -19.59 -2.19
CA LEU A 133 2.75 -20.75 -1.33
C LEU A 133 3.78 -20.83 -0.21
N MET A 134 5.02 -20.45 -0.47
CA MET A 134 6.08 -20.45 0.54
C MET A 134 5.72 -19.52 1.71
N TRP A 135 5.00 -18.43 1.47
CA TRP A 135 4.58 -17.48 2.50
C TRP A 135 3.31 -17.89 3.27
N ARG A 136 2.67 -19.02 2.91
CA ARG A 136 1.45 -19.47 3.59
C ARG A 136 1.66 -20.07 4.97
N GLY A 137 2.87 -20.45 5.33
CA GLY A 137 3.19 -21.06 6.62
C GLY A 137 4.53 -20.59 7.17
N GLY A 138 4.65 -20.49 8.50
CA GLY A 138 5.90 -20.12 9.16
C GLY A 138 6.40 -18.70 8.88
N CYS A 139 5.53 -17.81 8.41
CA CYS A 139 5.88 -16.46 7.97
C CYS A 139 4.93 -15.42 8.58
N ILE A 140 5.45 -14.23 8.92
CA ILE A 140 4.66 -13.11 9.46
C ILE A 140 3.55 -12.67 8.49
N ILE A 141 3.76 -12.82 7.19
CA ILE A 141 2.77 -12.46 6.17
C ILE A 141 1.84 -13.63 5.81
N ARG A 142 1.83 -14.72 6.57
CA ARG A 142 0.89 -15.84 6.41
C ARG A 142 -0.53 -15.32 6.23
N SER A 143 -1.21 -15.75 5.15
CA SER A 143 -2.56 -15.31 4.81
C SER A 143 -3.25 -16.31 3.89
N VAL A 144 -4.55 -16.47 4.06
CA VAL A 144 -5.42 -17.24 3.13
C VAL A 144 -5.40 -16.65 1.72
N PHE A 145 -5.28 -15.35 1.62
CA PHE A 145 -5.19 -14.57 0.38
C PHE A 145 -4.08 -15.06 -0.58
N LEU A 146 -2.96 -15.59 -0.08
CA LEU A 146 -1.83 -16.05 -0.89
C LEU A 146 -2.20 -17.17 -1.87
N GLY A 147 -3.23 -17.97 -1.55
CA GLY A 147 -3.76 -18.98 -2.47
C GLY A 147 -4.33 -18.37 -3.76
N LYS A 148 -4.95 -17.19 -3.67
CA LYS A 148 -5.50 -16.48 -4.85
C LYS A 148 -4.39 -15.92 -5.75
N ILE A 149 -3.28 -15.50 -5.17
CA ILE A 149 -2.10 -15.10 -5.95
C ILE A 149 -1.54 -16.29 -6.71
N LYS A 150 -1.41 -17.45 -6.05
CA LYS A 150 -0.99 -18.69 -6.71
C LYS A 150 -1.89 -19.02 -7.89
N GLU A 151 -3.22 -19.05 -7.68
CA GLU A 151 -4.19 -19.34 -8.73
C GLU A 151 -4.03 -18.40 -9.94
N ALA A 152 -3.78 -17.11 -9.72
CA ALA A 152 -3.58 -16.13 -10.77
C ALA A 152 -2.33 -16.45 -11.61
N TYR A 153 -1.19 -16.71 -10.98
CA TYR A 153 0.05 -17.03 -11.70
C TYR A 153 0.09 -18.44 -12.27
N ASP A 154 -0.69 -19.39 -11.75
CA ASP A 154 -0.85 -20.70 -12.38
C ASP A 154 -1.63 -20.60 -13.71
N LYS A 155 -2.60 -19.66 -13.79
CA LYS A 155 -3.36 -19.40 -15.01
C LYS A 155 -2.57 -18.59 -16.04
N ASP A 156 -1.84 -17.61 -15.57
CA ASP A 156 -1.03 -16.72 -16.41
C ASP A 156 0.34 -16.45 -15.75
N PRO A 157 1.35 -17.26 -16.06
CA PRO A 157 2.71 -17.06 -15.54
C PRO A 157 3.34 -15.72 -15.95
N GLU A 158 2.86 -15.13 -17.04
CA GLU A 158 3.32 -13.84 -17.57
C GLU A 158 2.46 -12.65 -17.10
N LEU A 159 1.53 -12.87 -16.19
CA LEU A 159 0.67 -11.81 -15.64
C LEU A 159 1.50 -10.62 -15.17
N SER A 160 1.31 -9.47 -15.80
CA SER A 160 2.12 -8.28 -15.55
C SER A 160 1.79 -7.59 -14.23
N ASN A 161 0.55 -7.69 -13.78
CA ASN A 161 0.08 -7.12 -12.51
C ASN A 161 -1.13 -7.91 -12.02
N LEU A 162 -1.21 -8.18 -10.72
CA LEU A 162 -2.35 -8.88 -10.10
C LEU A 162 -3.69 -8.18 -10.37
N LEU A 163 -3.71 -6.87 -10.55
CA LEU A 163 -4.92 -6.09 -10.85
C LEU A 163 -5.56 -6.45 -12.21
N LEU A 164 -4.82 -7.12 -13.09
CA LEU A 164 -5.30 -7.57 -14.40
C LEU A 164 -5.86 -9.00 -14.36
N ASP A 165 -5.63 -9.75 -13.30
CA ASP A 165 -6.27 -11.05 -13.11
C ASP A 165 -7.77 -10.89 -12.89
N PRO A 166 -8.62 -11.73 -13.49
CA PRO A 166 -10.09 -11.60 -13.41
C PRO A 166 -10.63 -11.59 -11.98
N TYR A 167 -10.08 -12.43 -11.08
CA TYR A 167 -10.52 -12.48 -9.69
C TYR A 167 -10.22 -11.16 -8.96
N PHE A 168 -8.98 -10.66 -9.09
CA PHE A 168 -8.59 -9.42 -8.43
C PHE A 168 -9.28 -8.20 -9.04
N LYS A 169 -9.48 -8.18 -10.35
CA LYS A 169 -10.24 -7.11 -11.02
C LYS A 169 -11.67 -7.04 -10.50
N GLU A 170 -12.37 -8.16 -10.42
CA GLU A 170 -13.74 -8.20 -9.88
C GLU A 170 -13.78 -7.79 -8.41
N ALA A 171 -12.85 -8.27 -7.60
CA ALA A 171 -12.73 -7.87 -6.20
C ALA A 171 -12.53 -6.36 -6.07
N MET A 172 -11.59 -5.78 -6.79
CA MET A 172 -11.33 -4.33 -6.75
C MET A 172 -12.53 -3.50 -7.15
N GLN A 173 -13.24 -3.89 -8.22
CA GLN A 173 -14.46 -3.18 -8.66
C GLN A 173 -15.52 -3.09 -7.55
N LYS A 174 -15.65 -4.12 -6.73
CA LYS A 174 -16.56 -4.14 -5.58
C LYS A 174 -16.08 -3.30 -4.40
N LEU A 175 -14.75 -3.24 -4.19
CA LEU A 175 -14.13 -2.62 -3.01
C LEU A 175 -13.92 -1.10 -3.15
N ILE A 176 -13.76 -0.59 -4.37
CA ILE A 176 -13.40 0.81 -4.64
C ILE A 176 -14.34 1.82 -3.98
N PRO A 177 -15.68 1.70 -4.01
CA PRO A 177 -16.55 2.70 -3.38
C PRO A 177 -16.32 2.85 -1.88
N ALA A 178 -16.20 1.73 -1.16
CA ALA A 178 -15.91 1.72 0.26
C ALA A 178 -14.50 2.25 0.56
N TRP A 179 -13.53 1.89 -0.26
CA TRP A 179 -12.15 2.36 -0.13
C TRP A 179 -12.06 3.90 -0.26
N ARG A 180 -12.71 4.48 -1.27
CA ARG A 180 -12.79 5.94 -1.42
C ARG A 180 -13.49 6.61 -0.24
N LYS A 181 -14.59 6.03 0.25
CA LYS A 181 -15.28 6.51 1.46
C LYS A 181 -14.34 6.55 2.66
N VAL A 182 -13.60 5.49 2.91
CA VAL A 182 -12.67 5.41 4.06
C VAL A 182 -11.50 6.38 3.90
N ALA A 183 -10.87 6.44 2.73
CA ALA A 183 -9.75 7.32 2.47
C ALA A 183 -10.16 8.81 2.61
N SER A 184 -11.29 9.21 2.05
CA SER A 184 -11.81 10.57 2.19
C SER A 184 -12.20 10.89 3.64
N SER A 185 -12.78 9.94 4.36
CA SER A 185 -13.08 10.10 5.79
C SER A 185 -11.81 10.27 6.62
N ALA A 186 -10.79 9.45 6.38
CA ALA A 186 -9.51 9.59 7.08
C ALA A 186 -8.92 10.99 6.90
N VAL A 187 -8.90 11.53 5.68
CA VAL A 187 -8.45 12.89 5.39
C VAL A 187 -9.31 13.92 6.11
N SER A 188 -10.65 13.81 6.02
CA SER A 188 -11.59 14.77 6.62
C SER A 188 -11.52 14.80 8.14
N TYR A 189 -11.28 13.65 8.78
CA TYR A 189 -11.12 13.55 10.24
C TYR A 189 -9.67 13.78 10.70
N GLY A 190 -8.72 14.01 9.79
CA GLY A 190 -7.32 14.17 10.13
C GLY A 190 -6.67 12.92 10.71
N VAL A 191 -7.14 11.74 10.33
CA VAL A 191 -6.56 10.44 10.71
C VAL A 191 -5.49 10.06 9.70
N PRO A 192 -4.21 9.96 10.12
CA PRO A 192 -3.15 9.56 9.21
C PRO A 192 -3.33 8.11 8.73
N ALA A 193 -3.50 7.90 7.45
CA ALA A 193 -3.61 6.59 6.83
C ALA A 193 -2.76 6.52 5.54
N PRO A 194 -1.44 6.82 5.62
CA PRO A 194 -0.62 7.08 4.43
C PRO A 194 -0.53 5.87 3.50
N ALA A 195 -0.37 4.66 4.02
CA ALA A 195 -0.28 3.47 3.19
C ALA A 195 -1.60 3.19 2.42
N MET A 196 -2.76 3.39 3.06
CA MET A 196 -4.07 3.19 2.43
C MET A 196 -4.36 4.25 1.37
N THR A 197 -4.05 5.52 1.64
CA THR A 197 -4.26 6.63 0.70
C THR A 197 -3.28 6.56 -0.47
N ALA A 198 -2.02 6.21 -0.23
CA ALA A 198 -1.03 5.98 -1.28
C ALA A 198 -1.42 4.79 -2.18
N ALA A 199 -1.98 3.72 -1.60
CA ALA A 199 -2.50 2.60 -2.38
C ALA A 199 -3.63 3.02 -3.32
N LEU A 200 -4.57 3.86 -2.86
CA LEU A 200 -5.65 4.38 -3.69
C LEU A 200 -5.11 5.28 -4.80
N SER A 201 -4.17 6.18 -4.50
CA SER A 201 -3.51 7.02 -5.50
C SER A 201 -2.75 6.20 -6.54
N TYR A 202 -2.07 5.13 -6.12
CA TYR A 202 -1.44 4.18 -7.04
C TYR A 202 -2.46 3.53 -7.98
N PHE A 203 -3.58 3.04 -7.42
CA PHE A 203 -4.65 2.43 -8.21
C PHE A 203 -5.21 3.42 -9.24
N ASP A 204 -5.50 4.65 -8.83
CA ASP A 204 -6.01 5.69 -9.72
C ASP A 204 -5.00 6.01 -10.83
N GLY A 205 -3.73 6.15 -10.50
CA GLY A 205 -2.67 6.36 -11.49
C GLY A 205 -2.51 5.17 -12.45
N TYR A 206 -2.48 3.95 -11.91
CA TYR A 206 -2.31 2.73 -12.69
C TYR A 206 -3.46 2.48 -13.67
N THR A 207 -4.66 2.92 -13.33
CA THR A 207 -5.87 2.74 -14.17
C THR A 207 -6.22 3.97 -15.01
N THR A 208 -5.36 4.98 -15.06
CA THR A 208 -5.50 6.17 -15.88
C THR A 208 -4.59 6.08 -17.10
N ASP A 209 -5.17 6.09 -18.29
CA ASP A 209 -4.43 6.00 -19.56
C ASP A 209 -3.60 7.24 -19.86
N ARG A 210 -4.06 8.43 -19.42
CA ARG A 210 -3.38 9.70 -19.64
C ARG A 210 -3.11 10.44 -18.32
N LEU A 211 -1.89 10.35 -17.86
CA LEU A 211 -1.42 11.01 -16.64
C LEU A 211 -0.89 12.42 -16.93
N PRO A 212 -0.87 13.32 -15.91
CA PRO A 212 -0.27 14.66 -16.03
C PRO A 212 1.27 14.63 -16.18
N ALA A 213 1.86 13.46 -16.36
CA ALA A 213 3.27 13.28 -16.70
C ALA A 213 3.65 13.94 -18.04
N ASN A 214 2.69 14.19 -18.93
CA ASN A 214 2.85 14.99 -20.13
C ASN A 214 3.36 16.40 -19.81
N LEU A 215 2.79 17.06 -18.79
CA LEU A 215 3.26 18.36 -18.32
C LEU A 215 4.66 18.30 -17.73
N LEU A 216 4.94 17.28 -16.92
CA LEU A 216 6.28 17.06 -16.37
C LEU A 216 7.33 16.90 -17.48
N GLN A 217 7.00 16.15 -18.52
CA GLN A 217 7.92 15.95 -19.64
C GLN A 217 8.12 17.23 -20.45
N ALA A 218 7.06 18.01 -20.65
CA ALA A 218 7.17 19.32 -21.30
C ALA A 218 8.03 20.30 -20.47
N GLN A 219 7.89 20.30 -19.12
CA GLN A 219 8.74 21.12 -18.25
C GLN A 219 10.21 20.71 -18.35
N ARG A 220 10.51 19.40 -18.34
CA ARG A 220 11.90 18.89 -18.48
C ARG A 220 12.51 19.30 -19.80
N ASP A 221 11.74 19.26 -20.86
CA ASP A 221 12.19 19.74 -22.16
C ASP A 221 12.46 21.26 -22.16
N TYR A 222 11.54 22.03 -21.60
CA TYR A 222 11.63 23.50 -21.57
C TYR A 222 12.88 23.99 -20.83
N PHE A 223 13.20 23.44 -19.67
CA PHE A 223 14.36 23.88 -18.89
C PHE A 223 15.68 23.16 -19.22
N GLY A 224 15.65 22.01 -19.86
CA GLY A 224 16.82 21.17 -20.02
C GLY A 224 16.93 20.44 -21.36
N ALA A 225 16.08 20.73 -22.34
CA ALA A 225 16.06 20.09 -23.66
C ALA A 225 16.07 18.54 -23.59
N HIS A 226 15.30 17.97 -22.64
CA HIS A 226 15.23 16.51 -22.45
C HIS A 226 14.40 15.79 -23.51
N THR A 227 13.77 16.55 -24.41
CA THR A 227 12.88 16.05 -25.47
C THR A 227 11.65 15.30 -24.94
N TYR A 228 10.64 15.11 -25.78
CA TYR A 228 9.45 14.32 -25.50
C TYR A 228 8.95 13.64 -26.77
N GLU A 229 8.16 12.61 -26.62
CA GLU A 229 7.47 11.94 -27.73
C GLU A 229 6.07 12.54 -27.89
N ARG A 230 5.67 12.76 -29.12
CA ARG A 230 4.31 13.22 -29.46
C ARG A 230 3.42 12.05 -29.74
N LEU A 231 2.12 12.17 -29.41
CA LEU A 231 1.12 11.14 -29.74
C LEU A 231 0.67 11.20 -31.21
N ASP A 232 0.78 12.38 -31.82
CA ASP A 232 0.27 12.69 -33.16
C ASP A 232 1.37 12.73 -34.24
N SER A 233 2.62 12.51 -33.86
CA SER A 233 3.76 12.51 -34.76
C SER A 233 4.84 11.57 -34.25
N PRO A 234 5.34 10.63 -35.09
CA PRO A 234 6.47 9.80 -34.70
C PRO A 234 7.72 10.66 -34.44
N ARG A 235 8.60 10.18 -33.55
CA ARG A 235 9.87 10.81 -33.28
C ARG A 235 10.70 10.80 -34.57
N GLU A 236 11.09 11.98 -35.05
CA GLU A 236 12.08 12.06 -36.11
C GLU A 236 13.40 11.46 -35.59
N GLN A 237 13.97 10.52 -36.34
CA GLN A 237 15.22 9.85 -36.00
C GLN A 237 16.42 10.75 -36.25
#